data_fc395809fc3cd9aedf232da4db34be89
#
_entry.id   fc395809fc3cd9aedf232da4db34be89
#
_cell.length_a   1.000
_cell.length_b   1.000
_cell.length_c   1.000
_cell.angle_alpha   90.00
_cell.angle_beta   90.00
_cell.angle_gamma   90.00
#
_symmetry.space_group_name_H-M   'P 1'
#
loop_
_entity.id
_entity.type
_entity.pdbx_description
1 polymer ?
#
loop_
_entity_poly.entity_id
_entity_poly.type
_entity_poly.pdbx_seq_one_letter_code
_entity_poly.pdbx_strand_id
1 'polypeptide(L)'
;NKFEFRMPGSNMSISCPNMILNTITADVLMEFADKLEAAEDFNAELNLLIRNTIKNHKRIIFNGNGYTDEWLDEARARGLLNLPTTPDALPHFIKEKNVELFAKHHIFTKAELHSRYEILLENYCKVVHIEANTMLEMAKKDIMPAVMKYIKFVSETVASLKVALPD
;
A
#
# COMPACT_ATOMS: atom_id res chain seq x y z
N ASN A 1 10.59 22.79 -0.82
CA ASN A 1 10.88 22.16 -2.10
C ASN A 1 11.46 20.74 -2.00
N LYS A 2 11.29 20.08 -0.85
CA LYS A 2 11.57 18.66 -0.65
C LYS A 2 10.36 18.02 0.02
N PHE A 3 9.97 16.85 -0.44
CA PHE A 3 8.99 16.03 0.20
C PHE A 3 9.46 14.57 0.15
N GLU A 4 8.98 13.78 1.08
CA GLU A 4 9.28 12.37 1.19
C GLU A 4 7.99 11.57 1.06
N PHE A 5 7.99 10.60 0.19
CA PHE A 5 6.91 9.62 0.07
C PHE A 5 7.39 8.30 0.65
N ARG A 6 6.68 7.78 1.65
CA ARG A 6 6.98 6.51 2.29
C ARG A 6 5.91 5.50 1.96
N MET A 7 6.32 4.42 1.31
CA MET A 7 5.42 3.31 0.97
C MET A 7 6.17 1.99 1.20
N PRO A 8 5.70 1.16 2.15
CA PRO A 8 6.28 -0.18 2.35
C PRO A 8 5.95 -1.09 1.16
N GLY A 9 6.85 -1.99 0.82
CA GLY A 9 6.70 -2.90 -0.33
C GLY A 9 8.03 -3.45 -0.79
N SER A 10 8.82 -4.00 0.14
CA SER A 10 10.22 -4.40 -0.11
C SER A 10 10.41 -5.46 -1.20
N ASN A 11 9.40 -6.23 -1.53
CA ASN A 11 9.41 -7.24 -2.59
C ASN A 11 8.78 -6.78 -3.90
N MET A 12 8.37 -5.50 -3.99
CA MET A 12 7.73 -4.94 -5.18
C MET A 12 8.62 -3.91 -5.87
N SER A 13 8.49 -3.79 -7.20
CA SER A 13 9.17 -2.73 -7.95
C SER A 13 8.59 -1.36 -7.60
N ILE A 14 9.46 -0.37 -7.45
CA ILE A 14 9.08 1.04 -7.27
C ILE A 14 8.59 1.71 -8.57
N SER A 15 8.63 1.01 -9.70
CA SER A 15 8.26 1.58 -11.00
C SER A 15 6.80 2.03 -11.06
N CYS A 16 5.88 1.22 -10.55
CA CYS A 16 4.46 1.55 -10.56
C CYS A 16 4.13 2.80 -9.71
N PRO A 17 4.53 2.88 -8.43
CA PRO A 17 4.33 4.10 -7.64
C PRO A 17 5.01 5.34 -8.24
N ASN A 18 6.22 5.22 -8.78
CA ASN A 18 6.89 6.35 -9.41
C ASN A 18 6.14 6.84 -10.66
N MET A 19 5.67 5.93 -11.48
CA MET A 19 4.88 6.26 -12.66
C MET A 19 3.59 6.99 -12.26
N ILE A 20 2.85 6.47 -11.28
CA ILE A 20 1.61 7.08 -10.79
C ILE A 20 1.89 8.48 -10.23
N LEU A 21 2.88 8.62 -9.35
CA LEU A 21 3.25 9.91 -8.76
C LEU A 21 3.66 10.94 -9.81
N ASN A 22 4.45 10.54 -10.80
CA ASN A 22 4.85 11.43 -11.89
C ASN A 22 3.64 11.84 -12.74
N THR A 23 2.72 10.92 -13.05
CA THR A 23 1.54 11.21 -13.85
C THR A 23 0.60 12.20 -13.15
N ILE A 24 0.28 11.98 -11.87
CA ILE A 24 -0.58 12.91 -11.11
C ILE A 24 0.09 14.28 -10.93
N THR A 25 1.40 14.31 -10.76
CA THR A 25 2.15 15.57 -10.66
C THR A 25 2.13 16.31 -12.00
N ALA A 26 2.35 15.62 -13.10
CA ALA A 26 2.30 16.21 -14.44
C ALA A 26 0.90 16.78 -14.75
N ASP A 27 -0.16 16.07 -14.37
CA ASP A 27 -1.53 16.54 -14.58
C ASP A 27 -1.83 17.84 -13.83
N VAL A 28 -1.45 17.89 -12.55
CA VAL A 28 -1.63 19.10 -11.73
C VAL A 28 -0.78 20.26 -12.23
N LEU A 29 0.47 20.00 -12.64
CA LEU A 29 1.34 21.04 -13.19
C LEU A 29 0.81 21.60 -14.50
N MET A 30 0.23 20.76 -15.35
CA MET A 30 -0.42 21.21 -16.60
C MET A 30 -1.61 22.11 -16.29
N GLU A 31 -2.48 21.73 -15.34
CA GLU A 31 -3.59 22.58 -14.91
C GLU A 31 -3.12 23.93 -14.34
N PHE A 32 -2.03 23.93 -13.59
CA PHE A 32 -1.45 25.15 -13.04
C PHE A 32 -0.83 26.03 -14.12
N ALA A 33 -0.13 25.42 -15.10
CA ALA A 33 0.45 26.13 -16.23
C ALA A 33 -0.64 26.83 -17.05
N ASP A 34 -1.72 26.13 -17.41
CA ASP A 34 -2.83 26.69 -18.17
C ASP A 34 -3.43 27.94 -17.50
N LYS A 35 -3.59 27.91 -16.16
CA LYS A 35 -4.11 29.03 -15.38
C LYS A 35 -3.15 30.21 -15.35
N LEU A 36 -1.85 29.95 -15.16
CA LEU A 36 -0.83 30.98 -15.01
C LEU A 36 -0.48 31.62 -16.35
N GLU A 37 -0.49 30.85 -17.45
CA GLU A 37 -0.25 31.37 -18.81
C GLU A 37 -1.39 32.27 -19.32
N ALA A 38 -2.63 31.99 -18.87
CA ALA A 38 -3.79 32.81 -19.20
C ALA A 38 -3.94 34.08 -18.35
N ALA A 39 -3.10 34.27 -17.33
CA ALA A 39 -3.24 35.35 -16.37
C ALA A 39 -2.66 36.68 -16.87
N GLU A 40 -3.40 37.80 -16.72
CA GLU A 40 -2.89 39.15 -16.98
C GLU A 40 -1.83 39.58 -15.94
N ASP A 41 -2.03 39.23 -14.66
CA ASP A 41 -1.08 39.44 -13.57
C ASP A 41 -0.66 38.08 -12.98
N PHE A 42 0.52 37.61 -13.37
CA PHE A 42 1.10 36.34 -12.94
C PHE A 42 1.21 36.24 -11.41
N ASN A 43 1.65 37.30 -10.72
CA ASN A 43 1.86 37.23 -9.27
C ASN A 43 0.53 37.19 -8.51
N ALA A 44 -0.45 37.95 -8.94
CA ALA A 44 -1.79 37.93 -8.36
C ALA A 44 -2.43 36.53 -8.54
N GLU A 45 -2.38 35.97 -9.75
CA GLU A 45 -2.93 34.65 -10.03
C GLU A 45 -2.19 33.53 -9.31
N LEU A 46 -0.86 33.58 -9.22
CA LEU A 46 -0.06 32.62 -8.45
C LEU A 46 -0.48 32.61 -6.97
N ASN A 47 -0.64 33.77 -6.36
CA ASN A 47 -1.08 33.86 -4.96
C ASN A 47 -2.49 33.33 -4.78
N LEU A 48 -3.39 33.60 -5.72
CA LEU A 48 -4.75 33.08 -5.70
C LEU A 48 -4.78 31.56 -5.87
N LEU A 49 -3.99 31.02 -6.79
CA LEU A 49 -3.84 29.59 -7.06
C LEU A 49 -3.35 28.85 -5.81
N ILE A 50 -2.28 29.33 -5.16
CA ILE A 50 -1.75 28.75 -3.93
C ILE A 50 -2.82 28.74 -2.83
N ARG A 51 -3.49 29.86 -2.60
CA ARG A 51 -4.54 30.00 -1.59
C ARG A 51 -5.69 29.03 -1.83
N ASN A 52 -6.17 28.95 -3.05
CA ASN A 52 -7.28 28.07 -3.41
C ASN A 52 -6.89 26.61 -3.30
N THR A 53 -5.70 26.23 -3.74
CA THR A 53 -5.19 24.86 -3.64
C THR A 53 -5.12 24.42 -2.17
N ILE A 54 -4.51 25.22 -1.29
CA ILE A 54 -4.45 24.90 0.14
C ILE A 54 -5.86 24.80 0.75
N LYS A 55 -6.76 25.72 0.42
CA LYS A 55 -8.13 25.73 0.93
C LYS A 55 -8.91 24.49 0.50
N ASN A 56 -8.82 24.11 -0.76
CA ASN A 56 -9.57 22.99 -1.33
C ASN A 56 -9.03 21.62 -0.87
N HIS A 57 -7.75 21.54 -0.57
CA HIS A 57 -7.08 20.30 -0.18
C HIS A 57 -6.69 20.24 1.30
N LYS A 58 -7.21 21.15 2.13
CA LYS A 58 -6.91 21.22 3.56
C LYS A 58 -7.14 19.90 4.31
N ARG A 59 -8.08 19.09 3.83
CA ARG A 59 -8.41 17.78 4.45
C ARG A 59 -7.25 16.79 4.49
N ILE A 60 -6.22 16.94 3.63
CA ILE A 60 -5.03 16.07 3.62
C ILE A 60 -3.92 16.57 4.54
N ILE A 61 -4.01 17.79 5.06
CA ILE A 61 -2.98 18.36 5.93
C ILE A 61 -3.19 17.83 7.34
N PHE A 62 -2.20 17.11 7.85
CA PHE A 62 -2.20 16.53 9.18
C PHE A 62 -0.83 16.72 9.83
N ASN A 63 -0.81 17.21 11.07
CA ASN A 63 0.38 17.46 11.88
C ASN A 63 0.29 16.66 13.17
N GLY A 64 0.44 15.36 13.10
CA GLY A 64 0.34 14.47 14.24
C GLY A 64 0.99 13.12 13.97
N ASN A 65 0.73 12.15 14.86
CA ASN A 65 1.20 10.79 14.68
C ASN A 65 0.26 10.01 13.75
N GLY A 66 0.69 9.76 12.51
CA GLY A 66 -0.08 9.00 11.51
C GLY A 66 -0.13 7.49 11.74
N TYR A 67 0.48 6.98 12.82
CA TYR A 67 0.49 5.55 13.17
C TYR A 67 -0.55 5.16 14.24
N THR A 68 -1.33 6.12 14.73
CA THR A 68 -2.33 5.86 15.76
C THR A 68 -3.72 5.61 15.17
N ASP A 69 -4.56 4.92 15.95
CA ASP A 69 -5.95 4.62 15.56
C ASP A 69 -6.79 5.89 15.44
N GLU A 70 -6.50 6.93 16.26
CA GLU A 70 -7.18 8.23 16.17
C GLU A 70 -7.00 8.87 14.79
N TRP A 71 -5.81 8.69 14.17
CA TRP A 71 -5.62 9.16 12.81
C TRP A 71 -6.47 8.42 11.79
N LEU A 72 -6.63 7.10 11.95
CA LEU A 72 -7.47 6.31 11.05
C LEU A 72 -8.93 6.77 11.09
N ASP A 73 -9.43 7.09 12.27
CA ASP A 73 -10.79 7.59 12.45
C ASP A 73 -10.96 9.00 11.90
N GLU A 74 -9.99 9.87 12.13
CA GLU A 74 -9.97 11.21 11.57
C GLU A 74 -9.86 11.21 10.04
N ALA A 75 -9.01 10.36 9.48
CA ALA A 75 -8.85 10.20 8.04
C ALA A 75 -10.18 9.76 7.40
N ARG A 76 -10.88 8.82 8.03
CA ARG A 76 -12.21 8.37 7.60
C ARG A 76 -13.23 9.50 7.66
N ALA A 77 -13.27 10.26 8.77
CA ALA A 77 -14.15 11.41 8.93
C ALA A 77 -13.87 12.51 7.89
N ARG A 78 -12.62 12.68 7.45
CA ARG A 78 -12.22 13.59 6.38
C ARG A 78 -12.50 13.06 4.97
N GLY A 79 -13.03 11.83 4.82
CA GLY A 79 -13.28 11.18 3.54
C GLY A 79 -12.01 10.76 2.81
N LEU A 80 -10.91 10.49 3.53
CA LEU A 80 -9.70 9.91 2.99
C LEU A 80 -9.84 8.38 2.94
N LEU A 81 -9.30 7.77 1.88
CA LEU A 81 -9.34 6.33 1.72
C LEU A 81 -8.30 5.67 2.63
N ASN A 82 -8.72 4.59 3.29
CA ASN A 82 -7.83 3.63 3.92
C ASN A 82 -8.18 2.25 3.37
N LEU A 83 -7.31 1.70 2.53
CA LEU A 83 -7.51 0.44 1.79
C LEU A 83 -6.45 -0.55 2.25
N PRO A 84 -6.69 -1.27 3.36
CA PRO A 84 -5.65 -2.02 4.06
C PRO A 84 -5.21 -3.29 3.33
N THR A 85 -6.01 -3.79 2.38
CA THR A 85 -5.69 -5.02 1.64
C THR A 85 -5.52 -4.76 0.15
N THR A 86 -4.75 -5.61 -0.52
CA THR A 86 -4.58 -5.56 -1.97
C THR A 86 -5.91 -5.71 -2.73
N PRO A 87 -6.82 -6.65 -2.37
CA PRO A 87 -8.15 -6.74 -3.00
C PRO A 87 -9.01 -5.48 -2.84
N ASP A 88 -8.88 -4.74 -1.73
CA ASP A 88 -9.59 -3.49 -1.53
C ASP A 88 -9.00 -2.35 -2.38
N ALA A 89 -7.68 -2.33 -2.52
CA ALA A 89 -6.97 -1.25 -3.20
C ALA A 89 -7.01 -1.37 -4.73
N LEU A 90 -6.84 -2.56 -5.29
CA LEU A 90 -6.71 -2.77 -6.73
C LEU A 90 -7.90 -2.29 -7.57
N PRO A 91 -9.19 -2.43 -7.15
CA PRO A 91 -10.31 -1.89 -7.91
C PRO A 91 -10.25 -0.37 -8.09
N HIS A 92 -9.55 0.35 -7.21
CA HIS A 92 -9.35 1.79 -7.36
C HIS A 92 -8.42 2.14 -8.52
N PHE A 93 -7.51 1.23 -8.90
CA PHE A 93 -6.58 1.43 -10.01
C PHE A 93 -7.30 1.60 -11.36
N ILE A 94 -8.41 0.88 -11.58
CA ILE A 94 -9.20 0.90 -12.81
C ILE A 94 -10.47 1.78 -12.72
N LYS A 95 -10.61 2.64 -11.69
CA LYS A 95 -11.71 3.63 -11.66
C LYS A 95 -11.62 4.57 -12.85
N GLU A 96 -12.76 4.93 -13.42
CA GLU A 96 -12.84 5.73 -14.65
C GLU A 96 -11.96 6.98 -14.61
N LYS A 97 -11.97 7.72 -13.50
CA LYS A 97 -11.08 8.89 -13.33
C LYS A 97 -9.59 8.59 -13.51
N ASN A 98 -9.14 7.37 -13.15
CA ASN A 98 -7.75 6.97 -13.31
C ASN A 98 -7.49 6.49 -14.74
N VAL A 99 -8.46 5.79 -15.35
CA VAL A 99 -8.41 5.44 -16.77
C VAL A 99 -8.28 6.68 -17.64
N GLU A 100 -9.10 7.70 -17.39
CA GLU A 100 -9.06 8.99 -18.11
C GLU A 100 -7.72 9.70 -17.90
N LEU A 101 -7.21 9.75 -16.66
CA LEU A 101 -5.93 10.36 -16.35
C LEU A 101 -4.77 9.71 -17.12
N PHE A 102 -4.67 8.38 -17.12
CA PHE A 102 -3.61 7.68 -17.83
C PHE A 102 -3.74 7.79 -19.35
N ALA A 103 -4.98 7.79 -19.88
CA ALA A 103 -5.23 8.00 -21.30
C ALA A 103 -4.86 9.42 -21.73
N LYS A 104 -5.22 10.45 -20.95
CA LYS A 104 -4.88 11.86 -21.19
C LYS A 104 -3.37 12.08 -21.35
N HIS A 105 -2.58 11.41 -20.52
CA HIS A 105 -1.12 11.53 -20.55
C HIS A 105 -0.43 10.45 -21.42
N HIS A 106 -1.18 9.69 -22.20
CA HIS A 106 -0.67 8.63 -23.08
C HIS A 106 0.21 7.59 -22.37
N ILE A 107 -0.08 7.33 -21.08
CA ILE A 107 0.67 6.36 -20.27
C ILE A 107 0.13 4.95 -20.49
N PHE A 108 -1.20 4.78 -20.42
CA PHE A 108 -1.88 3.52 -20.65
C PHE A 108 -3.20 3.74 -21.39
N THR A 109 -3.51 2.81 -22.27
CA THR A 109 -4.87 2.60 -22.75
C THR A 109 -5.72 1.93 -21.67
N LYS A 110 -7.04 2.01 -21.82
CA LYS A 110 -7.97 1.31 -20.92
C LYS A 110 -7.69 -0.20 -20.86
N ALA A 111 -7.42 -0.82 -22.01
CA ALA A 111 -7.13 -2.25 -22.10
C ALA A 111 -5.84 -2.63 -21.34
N GLU A 112 -4.78 -1.85 -21.49
CA GLU A 112 -3.52 -2.07 -20.77
C GLU A 112 -3.69 -1.91 -19.26
N LEU A 113 -4.47 -0.94 -18.82
CA LEU A 113 -4.72 -0.70 -17.40
C LEU A 113 -5.51 -1.86 -16.77
N HIS A 114 -6.54 -2.36 -17.46
CA HIS A 114 -7.29 -3.53 -17.03
C HIS A 114 -6.44 -4.79 -17.00
N SER A 115 -5.62 -5.02 -18.03
CA SER A 115 -4.69 -6.16 -18.03
C SER A 115 -3.72 -6.12 -16.85
N ARG A 116 -3.18 -4.95 -16.51
CA ARG A 116 -2.31 -4.78 -15.33
C ARG A 116 -3.05 -5.05 -14.03
N TYR A 117 -4.29 -4.62 -13.91
CA TYR A 117 -5.15 -4.92 -12.76
C TYR A 117 -5.31 -6.42 -12.57
N GLU A 118 -5.65 -7.16 -13.62
CA GLU A 118 -5.83 -8.61 -13.58
C GLU A 118 -4.53 -9.33 -13.20
N ILE A 119 -3.41 -8.93 -13.81
CA ILE A 119 -2.08 -9.50 -13.50
C ILE A 119 -1.70 -9.27 -12.03
N LEU A 120 -1.94 -8.09 -11.49
CA LEU A 120 -1.63 -7.77 -10.09
C LEU A 120 -2.50 -8.59 -9.13
N LEU A 121 -3.78 -8.76 -9.43
CA LEU A 121 -4.69 -9.56 -8.62
C LEU A 121 -4.33 -11.05 -8.67
N GLU A 122 -4.05 -11.57 -9.86
CA GLU A 122 -3.61 -12.96 -10.04
C GLU A 122 -2.29 -13.22 -9.29
N ASN A 123 -1.34 -12.30 -9.40
CA ASN A 123 -0.06 -12.42 -8.69
C ASN A 123 -0.25 -12.41 -7.17
N TYR A 124 -1.12 -11.55 -6.65
CA TYR A 124 -1.48 -11.55 -5.23
C TYR A 124 -2.03 -12.92 -4.80
N CYS A 125 -2.99 -13.47 -5.53
CA CYS A 125 -3.56 -14.78 -5.22
C CYS A 125 -2.51 -15.90 -5.26
N LYS A 126 -1.61 -15.88 -6.26
CA LYS A 126 -0.53 -16.87 -6.39
C LYS A 126 0.44 -16.81 -5.22
N VAL A 127 0.88 -15.60 -4.84
CA VAL A 127 1.83 -15.41 -3.72
C VAL A 127 1.23 -15.91 -2.41
N VAL A 128 -0.01 -15.50 -2.09
CA VAL A 128 -0.70 -15.95 -0.86
C VAL A 128 -0.87 -17.47 -0.84
N HIS A 129 -1.18 -18.07 -1.99
CA HIS A 129 -1.29 -19.53 -2.09
C HIS A 129 0.04 -20.24 -1.85
N ILE A 130 1.14 -19.73 -2.41
CA ILE A 130 2.50 -20.27 -2.20
C ILE A 130 2.87 -20.16 -0.72
N GLU A 131 2.64 -19.02 -0.11
CA GLU A 131 2.94 -18.78 1.31
C GLU A 131 2.16 -19.74 2.22
N ALA A 132 0.86 -19.92 1.96
CA ALA A 132 0.02 -20.87 2.71
C ALA A 132 0.51 -22.31 2.58
N ASN A 133 0.86 -22.76 1.38
CA ASN A 133 1.39 -24.09 1.17
C ASN A 133 2.75 -24.28 1.84
N THR A 134 3.64 -23.29 1.75
CA THR A 134 4.95 -23.30 2.42
C THR A 134 4.78 -23.41 3.94
N MET A 135 3.88 -22.63 4.52
CA MET A 135 3.56 -22.71 5.95
C MET A 135 3.07 -24.12 6.34
N LEU A 136 2.18 -24.72 5.56
CA LEU A 136 1.71 -26.08 5.81
C LEU A 136 2.82 -27.13 5.72
N GLU A 137 3.72 -27.00 4.75
CA GLU A 137 4.88 -27.88 4.62
C GLU A 137 5.83 -27.75 5.82
N MET A 138 6.19 -26.52 6.20
CA MET A 138 7.04 -26.27 7.37
C MET A 138 6.41 -26.82 8.63
N ALA A 139 5.10 -26.60 8.83
CA ALA A 139 4.41 -27.14 10.00
C ALA A 139 4.52 -28.67 10.07
N LYS A 140 4.29 -29.36 8.97
CA LYS A 140 4.29 -30.84 8.90
C LYS A 140 5.68 -31.44 8.94
N LYS A 141 6.64 -30.85 8.22
CA LYS A 141 7.98 -31.46 8.03
C LYS A 141 9.00 -31.05 9.10
N ASP A 142 8.88 -29.85 9.63
CA ASP A 142 9.90 -29.27 10.52
C ASP A 142 9.37 -29.03 11.93
N ILE A 143 8.27 -28.27 12.07
CA ILE A 143 7.78 -27.81 13.38
C ILE A 143 7.20 -28.96 14.18
N MET A 144 6.23 -29.71 13.62
CA MET A 144 5.61 -30.83 14.33
C MET A 144 6.62 -31.91 14.74
N PRO A 145 7.53 -32.38 13.87
CA PRO A 145 8.55 -33.35 14.28
C PRO A 145 9.49 -32.81 15.35
N ALA A 146 9.86 -31.54 15.31
CA ALA A 146 10.71 -30.92 16.37
C ALA A 146 9.98 -30.90 17.72
N VAL A 147 8.71 -30.49 17.72
CA VAL A 147 7.88 -30.52 18.95
C VAL A 147 7.73 -31.95 19.51
N MET A 148 7.45 -32.92 18.65
CA MET A 148 7.32 -34.31 19.05
C MET A 148 8.62 -34.88 19.64
N LYS A 149 9.78 -34.55 19.04
CA LYS A 149 11.11 -34.93 19.60
C LYS A 149 11.33 -34.30 20.97
N TYR A 150 10.99 -33.05 21.17
CA TYR A 150 11.12 -32.38 22.44
C TYR A 150 10.21 -32.99 23.51
N ILE A 151 8.94 -33.24 23.19
CA ILE A 151 7.99 -33.92 24.09
C ILE A 151 8.52 -35.29 24.51
N LYS A 152 9.03 -36.07 23.55
CA LYS A 152 9.66 -37.36 23.83
C LYS A 152 10.83 -37.23 24.82
N PHE A 153 11.75 -36.29 24.53
CA PHE A 153 12.92 -36.02 25.40
C PHE A 153 12.50 -35.66 26.83
N VAL A 154 11.54 -34.76 26.99
CA VAL A 154 11.03 -34.38 28.32
C VAL A 154 10.38 -35.57 29.03
N SER A 155 9.57 -36.34 28.32
CA SER A 155 8.90 -37.52 28.89
C SER A 155 9.89 -38.59 29.34
N GLU A 156 10.93 -38.85 28.56
CA GLU A 156 12.01 -39.81 28.92
C GLU A 156 12.81 -39.29 30.12
N THR A 157 13.08 -37.98 30.17
CA THR A 157 13.77 -37.35 31.31
C THR A 157 12.97 -37.50 32.60
N VAL A 158 11.67 -37.22 32.57
CA VAL A 158 10.76 -37.36 33.72
C VAL A 158 10.67 -38.82 34.18
N ALA A 159 10.57 -39.77 33.24
CA ALA A 159 10.55 -41.19 33.56
C ALA A 159 11.85 -41.64 34.26
N SER A 160 13.00 -41.19 33.74
CA SER A 160 14.31 -41.48 34.31
C SER A 160 14.48 -40.88 35.73
N LEU A 161 13.99 -39.65 35.95
CA LEU A 161 14.02 -39.02 37.27
C LEU A 161 13.17 -39.77 38.28
N LYS A 162 11.98 -40.25 37.92
CA LYS A 162 11.12 -41.06 38.81
C LYS A 162 11.75 -42.39 39.20
N VAL A 163 12.57 -42.97 38.32
CA VAL A 163 13.33 -44.18 38.64
C VAL A 163 14.52 -43.91 39.58
N ALA A 164 15.21 -42.77 39.34
CA ALA A 164 16.40 -42.41 40.11
C ALA A 164 16.09 -41.84 41.52
N LEU A 165 14.94 -41.23 41.68
CA LEU A 165 14.45 -40.61 42.92
C LEU A 165 13.04 -41.13 43.22
N PRO A 166 12.91 -42.42 43.62
CA PRO A 166 11.62 -42.92 44.05
C PRO A 166 11.26 -42.26 45.40
N ASP A 167 10.01 -41.77 45.53
CA ASP A 167 9.48 -41.16 46.78
C ASP A 167 9.63 -42.07 48.00
#